data_ba55d35f5670aa3b5e054cc32f5fecb3
#
_entry.id   ba55d35f5670aa3b5e054cc32f5fecb3
#
_cell.length_a   1.000
_cell.length_b   1.000
_cell.length_c   1.000
_cell.angle_alpha   90.00
_cell.angle_beta   90.00
_cell.angle_gamma   90.00
#
_symmetry.space_group_name_H-M   'P 1'
#
loop_
_entity.id
_entity.type
_entity.pdbx_description
1 polymer ?
#
loop_
_entity_poly.entity_id
_entity_poly.type
_entity_poly.pdbx_seq_one_letter_code
_entity_poly.pdbx_strand_id
1 'polypeptide(L)'
;MSDHKKSVLPKLELIIIGVFILSFLIWSVSKCSRSRSAFQQEELVEEQDQETRRADSLAQVQALQDSLEQVRRQREARRKKSSYVPLYVTMDDLNVRNAPDLDGDIIDQLPLFEEVEFLNEWTDFTTEVNLGKGMANEPWIKIRTPKGHEGWVYGAGVHYYKMKHPLTY
;
A
#
# COMPACT_ATOMS: atom_id res chain seq x y z
N MET A 1 -12.68 -17.93 -111.54
CA MET A 1 -11.71 -17.07 -110.81
C MET A 1 -12.39 -16.52 -109.56
N SER A 2 -12.16 -17.15 -108.46
CA SER A 2 -12.79 -16.75 -107.14
C SER A 2 -11.73 -16.29 -106.21
N ASP A 3 -11.72 -14.98 -105.93
CA ASP A 3 -10.86 -14.35 -104.97
C ASP A 3 -11.26 -14.71 -103.56
N HIS A 4 -10.39 -15.46 -102.88
CA HIS A 4 -10.47 -15.66 -101.44
C HIS A 4 -10.00 -14.39 -100.70
N LYS A 5 -10.92 -13.54 -100.35
CA LYS A 5 -10.68 -12.55 -99.30
C LYS A 5 -10.47 -13.26 -97.96
N LYS A 6 -9.20 -13.39 -97.51
CA LYS A 6 -8.87 -13.83 -96.21
C LYS A 6 -9.45 -12.82 -95.21
N SER A 7 -10.44 -13.21 -94.45
CA SER A 7 -11.06 -12.37 -93.42
C SER A 7 -10.08 -12.11 -92.27
N VAL A 8 -9.73 -10.88 -92.10
CA VAL A 8 -8.86 -10.42 -90.98
C VAL A 8 -9.71 -10.30 -89.72
N LEU A 9 -11.01 -10.43 -89.84
CA LEU A 9 -12.03 -10.30 -88.77
C LEU A 9 -11.83 -11.23 -87.56
N PRO A 10 -11.57 -12.56 -87.77
CA PRO A 10 -11.46 -13.43 -86.58
C PRO A 10 -10.23 -13.15 -85.64
N LYS A 11 -9.16 -12.55 -86.24
CA LYS A 11 -7.99 -12.17 -85.51
C LYS A 11 -8.18 -10.93 -84.67
N LEU A 12 -8.94 -9.96 -85.15
CA LEU A 12 -9.29 -8.75 -84.45
C LEU A 12 -10.21 -9.01 -83.24
N GLU A 13 -11.16 -9.90 -83.47
CA GLU A 13 -12.13 -10.33 -82.45
C GLU A 13 -11.43 -11.03 -81.25
N LEU A 14 -10.48 -11.92 -81.54
CA LEU A 14 -9.66 -12.59 -80.55
C LEU A 14 -8.81 -11.58 -79.78
N ILE A 15 -8.27 -10.54 -80.41
CA ILE A 15 -7.49 -9.49 -79.75
C ILE A 15 -8.37 -8.68 -78.77
N ILE A 16 -9.58 -8.32 -79.22
CA ILE A 16 -10.54 -7.56 -78.39
C ILE A 16 -10.93 -8.37 -77.15
N ILE A 17 -11.23 -9.66 -77.33
CA ILE A 17 -11.55 -10.56 -76.19
C ILE A 17 -10.37 -10.69 -75.25
N GLY A 18 -9.14 -10.83 -75.79
CA GLY A 18 -7.93 -10.91 -75.01
C GLY A 18 -7.71 -9.65 -74.13
N VAL A 19 -7.90 -8.48 -74.73
CA VAL A 19 -7.80 -7.20 -74.00
C VAL A 19 -8.88 -7.08 -72.90
N PHE A 20 -10.10 -7.52 -73.18
CA PHE A 20 -11.21 -7.49 -72.26
C PHE A 20 -10.92 -8.42 -71.02
N ILE A 21 -10.44 -9.63 -71.29
CA ILE A 21 -10.06 -10.60 -70.24
C ILE A 21 -8.91 -10.03 -69.41
N LEU A 22 -7.91 -9.45 -70.04
CA LEU A 22 -6.74 -8.87 -69.32
C LEU A 22 -7.16 -7.68 -68.47
N SER A 23 -8.02 -6.82 -68.99
CA SER A 23 -8.62 -5.70 -68.24
C SER A 23 -9.45 -6.18 -67.05
N PHE A 24 -10.22 -7.24 -67.23
CA PHE A 24 -11.04 -7.83 -66.16
C PHE A 24 -10.19 -8.50 -65.08
N LEU A 25 -9.10 -9.15 -65.43
CA LEU A 25 -8.16 -9.72 -64.49
C LEU A 25 -7.46 -8.63 -63.65
N ILE A 26 -7.01 -7.54 -64.28
CA ILE A 26 -6.40 -6.41 -63.60
C ILE A 26 -7.41 -5.74 -62.64
N TRP A 27 -8.65 -5.59 -63.07
CA TRP A 27 -9.72 -5.03 -62.25
C TRP A 27 -10.05 -5.95 -61.06
N SER A 28 -10.13 -7.27 -61.29
CA SER A 28 -10.39 -8.27 -60.24
C SER A 28 -9.29 -8.32 -59.20
N VAL A 29 -8.03 -8.32 -59.59
CA VAL A 29 -6.89 -8.29 -58.64
C VAL A 29 -6.80 -6.99 -57.87
N SER A 30 -7.10 -5.85 -58.51
CA SER A 30 -7.13 -4.53 -57.85
C SER A 30 -8.25 -4.43 -56.80
N LYS A 31 -9.39 -5.06 -57.02
CA LYS A 31 -10.47 -5.11 -56.02
C LYS A 31 -10.14 -6.02 -54.83
N CYS A 32 -9.51 -7.19 -55.05
CA CYS A 32 -9.11 -8.10 -53.98
C CYS A 32 -8.01 -7.52 -53.09
N SER A 33 -7.09 -6.75 -53.66
CA SER A 33 -5.99 -6.14 -52.86
C SER A 33 -6.50 -5.08 -51.88
N ARG A 34 -7.47 -4.25 -52.29
CA ARG A 34 -8.06 -3.23 -51.39
C ARG A 34 -8.88 -3.81 -50.24
N SER A 35 -9.55 -4.95 -50.47
CA SER A 35 -10.32 -5.62 -49.42
C SER A 35 -9.41 -6.24 -48.35
N ARG A 36 -8.27 -6.83 -48.74
CA ARG A 36 -7.32 -7.43 -47.79
C ARG A 36 -6.64 -6.39 -46.85
N SER A 37 -6.29 -5.23 -47.40
CA SER A 37 -5.66 -4.17 -46.57
C SER A 37 -6.65 -3.56 -45.59
N ALA A 38 -7.93 -3.45 -45.92
CA ALA A 38 -8.96 -2.98 -45.00
C ALA A 38 -9.20 -3.96 -43.85
N PHE A 39 -9.27 -5.25 -44.10
CA PHE A 39 -9.44 -6.27 -43.06
C PHE A 39 -8.20 -6.37 -42.13
N GLN A 40 -6.99 -6.26 -42.67
CA GLN A 40 -5.78 -6.26 -41.84
C GLN A 40 -5.67 -5.01 -40.96
N GLN A 41 -6.15 -3.88 -41.43
CA GLN A 41 -6.12 -2.64 -40.69
C GLN A 41 -7.17 -2.63 -39.56
N GLU A 42 -8.33 -3.25 -39.81
CA GLU A 42 -9.39 -3.41 -38.80
C GLU A 42 -8.96 -4.38 -37.67
N GLU A 43 -8.29 -5.49 -38.02
CA GLU A 43 -7.77 -6.47 -37.09
C GLU A 43 -6.66 -5.87 -36.20
N LEU A 44 -5.77 -5.05 -36.76
CA LEU A 44 -4.72 -4.35 -35.99
C LEU A 44 -5.30 -3.27 -35.05
N VAL A 45 -6.37 -2.60 -35.43
CA VAL A 45 -7.05 -1.61 -34.59
C VAL A 45 -7.80 -2.30 -33.44
N GLU A 46 -8.46 -3.43 -33.70
CA GLU A 46 -9.11 -4.20 -32.64
C GLU A 46 -8.09 -4.78 -31.62
N GLU A 47 -6.93 -5.23 -32.09
CA GLU A 47 -5.87 -5.75 -31.24
C GLU A 47 -5.27 -4.63 -30.35
N GLN A 48 -5.03 -3.45 -30.92
CA GLN A 48 -4.59 -2.27 -30.19
C GLN A 48 -5.65 -1.78 -29.16
N ASP A 49 -6.92 -1.79 -29.53
CA ASP A 49 -7.99 -1.43 -28.60
C ASP A 49 -8.14 -2.44 -27.46
N GLN A 50 -7.91 -3.72 -27.73
CA GLN A 50 -7.91 -4.73 -26.66
C GLN A 50 -6.70 -4.58 -25.71
N GLU A 51 -5.51 -4.30 -26.25
CA GLU A 51 -4.32 -4.06 -25.42
C GLU A 51 -4.47 -2.82 -24.55
N THR A 52 -4.97 -1.72 -25.11
CA THR A 52 -5.22 -0.50 -24.34
C THR A 52 -6.27 -0.70 -23.24
N ARG A 53 -7.36 -1.39 -23.54
CA ARG A 53 -8.37 -1.73 -22.52
C ARG A 53 -7.83 -2.65 -21.43
N ARG A 54 -6.94 -3.59 -21.76
CA ARG A 54 -6.26 -4.44 -20.77
C ARG A 54 -5.28 -3.64 -19.91
N ALA A 55 -4.50 -2.76 -20.54
CA ALA A 55 -3.58 -1.87 -19.85
C ALA A 55 -4.30 -0.94 -18.88
N ASP A 56 -5.40 -0.31 -19.34
CA ASP A 56 -6.23 0.56 -18.51
C ASP A 56 -6.86 -0.19 -17.33
N SER A 57 -7.37 -1.41 -17.57
CA SER A 57 -7.94 -2.21 -16.49
C SER A 57 -6.89 -2.66 -15.45
N LEU A 58 -5.69 -3.00 -15.89
CA LEU A 58 -4.57 -3.33 -14.99
C LEU A 58 -4.11 -2.12 -14.19
N ALA A 59 -4.00 -0.94 -14.84
CA ALA A 59 -3.67 0.30 -14.15
C ALA A 59 -4.73 0.67 -13.09
N GLN A 60 -5.99 0.44 -13.39
CA GLN A 60 -7.10 0.69 -12.46
C GLN A 60 -7.06 -0.26 -11.26
N VAL A 61 -6.74 -1.53 -11.48
CA VAL A 61 -6.56 -2.52 -10.39
C VAL A 61 -5.36 -2.15 -9.52
N GLN A 62 -4.24 -1.76 -10.11
CA GLN A 62 -3.06 -1.31 -9.36
C GLN A 62 -3.36 -0.05 -8.52
N ALA A 63 -4.01 0.95 -9.10
CA ALA A 63 -4.40 2.15 -8.36
C ALA A 63 -5.33 1.85 -7.18
N LEU A 64 -6.24 0.89 -7.35
CA LEU A 64 -7.11 0.43 -6.28
C LEU A 64 -6.33 -0.29 -5.17
N GLN A 65 -5.39 -1.15 -5.54
CA GLN A 65 -4.52 -1.85 -4.58
C GLN A 65 -3.67 -0.86 -3.78
N ASP A 66 -3.05 0.12 -4.44
CA ASP A 66 -2.25 1.15 -3.78
C ASP A 66 -3.10 2.00 -2.81
N SER A 67 -4.33 2.33 -3.20
CA SER A 67 -5.25 3.06 -2.32
C SER A 67 -5.67 2.24 -1.08
N LEU A 68 -5.92 0.94 -1.25
CA LEU A 68 -6.23 0.03 -0.15
C LEU A 68 -5.04 -0.12 0.81
N GLU A 69 -3.83 -0.21 0.27
CA GLU A 69 -2.60 -0.27 1.09
C GLU A 69 -2.37 1.02 1.88
N GLN A 70 -2.62 2.17 1.28
CA GLN A 70 -2.56 3.46 1.99
C GLN A 70 -3.57 3.53 3.13
N VAL A 71 -4.81 3.13 2.90
CA VAL A 71 -5.84 3.09 3.95
C VAL A 71 -5.47 2.12 5.07
N ARG A 72 -4.90 0.96 4.72
CA ARG A 72 -4.42 -0.02 5.70
C ARG A 72 -3.30 0.56 6.56
N ARG A 73 -2.27 1.18 5.95
CA ARG A 73 -1.17 1.85 6.66
C ARG A 73 -1.67 2.96 7.59
N GLN A 74 -2.63 3.77 7.12
CA GLN A 74 -3.25 4.81 7.95
C GLN A 74 -4.02 4.22 9.15
N ARG A 75 -4.76 3.12 8.96
CA ARG A 75 -5.47 2.43 10.06
C ARG A 75 -4.49 1.86 11.08
N GLU A 76 -3.39 1.24 10.63
CA GLU A 76 -2.36 0.70 11.51
C GLU A 76 -1.65 1.82 12.30
N ALA A 77 -1.33 2.94 11.64
CA ALA A 77 -0.76 4.11 12.31
C ALA A 77 -1.73 4.72 13.35
N ARG A 78 -3.03 4.80 13.01
CA ARG A 78 -4.07 5.25 13.97
C ARG A 78 -4.21 4.28 15.15
N ARG A 79 -4.15 2.96 14.91
CA ARG A 79 -4.21 1.97 15.99
C ARG A 79 -3.02 2.11 16.93
N LYS A 80 -1.79 2.25 16.40
CA LYS A 80 -0.60 2.49 17.22
C LYS A 80 -0.72 3.77 18.04
N LYS A 81 -1.20 4.85 17.45
CA LYS A 81 -1.41 6.13 18.15
C LYS A 81 -2.56 6.06 19.17
N SER A 82 -3.59 5.26 18.94
CA SER A 82 -4.73 5.08 19.86
C SER A 82 -4.42 4.16 21.03
N SER A 83 -3.36 3.35 20.94
CA SER A 83 -2.89 2.51 22.06
C SER A 83 -1.87 3.20 22.95
N TYR A 84 -1.35 4.37 22.54
CA TYR A 84 -0.44 5.16 23.35
C TYR A 84 -1.20 5.82 24.49
N VAL A 85 -0.91 5.38 25.71
CA VAL A 85 -1.46 5.96 26.93
C VAL A 85 -0.31 6.65 27.69
N PRO A 86 -0.26 7.99 27.67
CA PRO A 86 0.77 8.72 28.39
C PRO A 86 0.54 8.66 29.89
N LEU A 87 1.62 8.44 30.64
CA LEU A 87 1.71 8.67 32.06
C LEU A 87 2.83 9.68 32.32
N TYR A 88 2.73 10.38 33.45
CA TYR A 88 3.70 11.37 33.87
C TYR A 88 4.33 10.95 35.19
N VAL A 89 5.63 11.07 35.28
CA VAL A 89 6.39 10.81 36.49
C VAL A 89 6.00 11.82 37.61
N THR A 90 5.69 11.32 38.78
CA THR A 90 5.16 12.11 39.92
C THR A 90 6.20 12.40 41.00
N MET A 91 7.38 11.82 40.90
CA MET A 91 8.50 11.98 41.89
C MET A 91 9.84 12.09 41.15
N ASP A 92 10.79 12.78 41.76
CA ASP A 92 12.15 12.85 41.21
C ASP A 92 12.87 11.49 41.32
N ASP A 93 13.74 11.24 40.34
CA ASP A 93 14.62 10.05 40.31
C ASP A 93 13.86 8.72 40.40
N LEU A 94 12.71 8.64 39.71
CA LEU A 94 11.94 7.41 39.67
C LEU A 94 12.72 6.31 38.97
N ASN A 95 13.00 5.24 39.68
CA ASN A 95 13.70 4.08 39.13
C ASN A 95 12.82 3.23 38.22
N VAL A 96 13.32 2.92 37.03
CA VAL A 96 12.76 1.92 36.13
C VAL A 96 13.56 0.63 36.33
N ARG A 97 12.88 -0.48 36.59
CA ARG A 97 13.50 -1.75 36.92
C ARG A 97 13.21 -2.83 35.88
N ASN A 98 14.09 -3.83 35.81
CA ASN A 98 13.89 -4.99 34.91
C ASN A 98 12.79 -5.95 35.42
N ALA A 99 12.48 -5.92 36.71
CA ALA A 99 11.46 -6.74 37.37
C ALA A 99 10.57 -5.90 38.29
N PRO A 100 9.31 -6.33 38.54
CA PRO A 100 8.38 -5.63 39.42
C PRO A 100 8.71 -5.90 40.92
N ASP A 101 9.88 -5.51 41.34
CA ASP A 101 10.42 -5.72 42.68
C ASP A 101 11.39 -4.57 43.08
N LEU A 102 11.52 -4.32 44.39
CA LEU A 102 12.47 -3.35 44.93
C LEU A 102 13.93 -3.80 44.77
N ASP A 103 14.16 -5.11 44.68
CA ASP A 103 15.48 -5.70 44.48
C ASP A 103 15.88 -5.86 43.01
N GLY A 104 14.94 -5.58 42.07
CA GLY A 104 15.19 -5.63 40.63
C GLY A 104 16.25 -4.60 40.20
N ASP A 105 17.06 -4.96 39.17
CA ASP A 105 18.09 -4.07 38.64
C ASP A 105 17.48 -2.79 38.08
N ILE A 106 18.06 -1.65 38.38
CA ILE A 106 17.68 -0.35 37.84
C ILE A 106 18.25 -0.26 36.42
N ILE A 107 17.38 -0.13 35.42
CA ILE A 107 17.73 -0.04 33.99
C ILE A 107 17.66 1.39 33.46
N ASP A 108 16.89 2.26 34.09
CA ASP A 108 16.80 3.70 33.79
C ASP A 108 16.29 4.48 35.00
N GLN A 109 16.45 5.80 34.98
CA GLN A 109 15.98 6.71 36.01
C GLN A 109 15.30 7.90 35.35
N LEU A 110 14.11 8.26 35.83
CA LEU A 110 13.23 9.24 35.21
C LEU A 110 13.09 10.47 36.12
N PRO A 111 13.25 11.68 35.57
CA PRO A 111 13.00 12.92 36.28
C PRO A 111 11.51 13.19 36.48
N LEU A 112 11.19 14.05 37.42
CA LEU A 112 9.83 14.53 37.67
C LEU A 112 9.19 15.09 36.38
N PHE A 113 7.92 14.79 36.16
CA PHE A 113 7.09 15.21 35.02
C PHE A 113 7.49 14.67 33.64
N GLU A 114 8.43 13.76 33.57
CA GLU A 114 8.73 13.09 32.32
C GLU A 114 7.54 12.26 31.86
N GLU A 115 7.29 12.29 30.52
CA GLU A 115 6.22 11.53 29.90
C GLU A 115 6.72 10.15 29.52
N VAL A 116 5.98 9.12 29.89
CA VAL A 116 6.27 7.71 29.58
C VAL A 116 5.04 7.04 28.96
N GLU A 117 5.26 5.99 28.21
CA GLU A 117 4.17 5.20 27.61
C GLU A 117 3.76 4.06 28.55
N PHE A 118 2.48 3.99 28.89
CA PHE A 118 1.94 2.84 29.61
C PHE A 118 1.73 1.65 28.65
N LEU A 119 2.28 0.48 29.00
CA LEU A 119 2.19 -0.73 28.19
C LEU A 119 0.96 -1.60 28.50
N ASN A 120 -0.01 -1.07 29.27
CA ASN A 120 -1.23 -1.78 29.70
C ASN A 120 -0.94 -3.08 30.47
N GLU A 121 0.15 -3.11 31.22
CA GLU A 121 0.57 -4.23 32.03
C GLU A 121 0.88 -3.74 33.44
N TRP A 122 0.33 -4.40 34.46
CA TRP A 122 0.57 -4.13 35.89
C TRP A 122 0.52 -5.43 36.68
N THR A 123 1.04 -5.42 37.90
CA THR A 123 1.05 -6.59 38.79
C THR A 123 -0.29 -6.76 39.49
N ASP A 124 -0.70 -8.02 39.75
CA ASP A 124 -1.86 -8.35 40.56
C ASP A 124 -1.60 -8.18 42.09
N PHE A 125 -0.36 -7.97 42.47
CA PHE A 125 0.05 -7.71 43.84
C PHE A 125 0.50 -6.26 43.99
N THR A 126 0.45 -5.77 45.22
CA THR A 126 0.93 -4.44 45.60
C THR A 126 2.16 -4.54 46.51
N THR A 127 2.97 -3.50 46.51
CA THR A 127 4.16 -3.39 47.34
C THR A 127 4.04 -2.15 48.24
N GLU A 128 4.33 -2.29 49.49
CA GLU A 128 4.35 -1.16 50.44
C GLU A 128 5.72 -0.48 50.42
N VAL A 129 5.71 0.82 50.09
CA VAL A 129 6.93 1.63 49.96
C VAL A 129 6.79 2.93 50.77
N ASN A 130 7.83 3.29 51.53
CA ASN A 130 7.88 4.59 52.19
C ASN A 130 8.35 5.67 51.23
N LEU A 131 7.48 6.64 50.96
CA LEU A 131 7.75 7.76 50.06
C LEU A 131 8.26 9.02 50.79
N GLY A 132 8.63 8.88 52.03
CA GLY A 132 9.18 9.96 52.86
C GLY A 132 8.15 10.59 53.81
N LYS A 133 7.00 11.05 53.28
CA LYS A 133 5.91 11.61 54.12
C LYS A 133 4.86 10.58 54.51
N GLY A 134 4.92 9.36 53.96
CA GLY A 134 3.97 8.31 54.25
C GLY A 134 4.26 7.03 53.48
N MET A 135 3.49 5.99 53.82
CA MET A 135 3.54 4.70 53.14
C MET A 135 2.54 4.70 51.97
N ALA A 136 2.96 4.20 50.82
CA ALA A 136 2.09 3.91 49.69
C ALA A 136 2.05 2.41 49.45
N ASN A 137 0.93 1.88 49.03
CA ASN A 137 0.76 0.46 48.74
C ASN A 137 0.13 0.31 47.35
N GLU A 138 0.97 0.25 46.31
CA GLU A 138 0.58 0.33 44.93
C GLU A 138 1.16 -0.85 44.12
N PRO A 139 0.51 -1.22 42.99
CA PRO A 139 1.05 -2.22 42.07
C PRO A 139 2.25 -1.66 41.30
N TRP A 140 3.02 -2.55 40.68
CA TRP A 140 4.01 -2.17 39.68
C TRP A 140 3.37 -2.02 38.33
N ILE A 141 3.82 -1.02 37.56
CA ILE A 141 3.29 -0.66 36.24
C ILE A 141 4.42 -0.77 35.23
N LYS A 142 4.13 -1.47 34.13
CA LYS A 142 5.09 -1.60 33.03
C LYS A 142 4.96 -0.42 32.07
N ILE A 143 6.09 0.20 31.82
CA ILE A 143 6.19 1.40 30.98
C ILE A 143 7.27 1.24 29.93
N ARG A 144 7.20 2.14 28.92
CA ARG A 144 8.31 2.41 28.00
C ARG A 144 8.79 3.84 28.22
N THR A 145 10.09 3.99 28.44
CA THR A 145 10.72 5.30 28.60
C THR A 145 10.87 6.02 27.26
N PRO A 146 11.08 7.35 27.22
CA PRO A 146 11.37 8.08 25.97
C PRO A 146 12.62 7.58 25.24
N LYS A 147 13.57 6.97 25.96
CA LYS A 147 14.76 6.33 25.38
C LYS A 147 14.47 4.97 24.75
N GLY A 148 13.23 4.44 24.91
CA GLY A 148 12.80 3.15 24.36
C GLY A 148 13.03 1.95 25.28
N HIS A 149 13.51 2.14 26.53
CA HIS A 149 13.65 1.06 27.51
C HIS A 149 12.27 0.66 28.04
N GLU A 150 12.00 -0.64 28.07
CA GLU A 150 10.80 -1.21 28.72
C GLU A 150 11.16 -1.73 30.09
N GLY A 151 10.38 -1.38 31.11
CA GLY A 151 10.62 -1.80 32.47
C GLY A 151 9.45 -1.52 33.38
N TRP A 152 9.65 -1.79 34.66
CA TRP A 152 8.68 -1.66 35.73
C TRP A 152 8.97 -0.44 36.58
N VAL A 153 7.92 0.32 36.86
CA VAL A 153 7.97 1.42 37.83
C VAL A 153 6.96 1.19 38.94
N TYR A 154 7.21 1.72 40.10
CA TYR A 154 6.27 1.69 41.21
C TYR A 154 5.05 2.56 40.90
N GLY A 155 3.82 2.05 41.11
CA GLY A 155 2.58 2.69 40.69
C GLY A 155 2.39 4.12 41.21
N ALA A 156 2.76 4.40 42.44
CA ALA A 156 2.73 5.77 42.99
C ALA A 156 3.65 6.75 42.25
N GLY A 157 4.67 6.24 41.52
CA GLY A 157 5.61 7.04 40.75
C GLY A 157 5.10 7.60 39.43
N VAL A 158 3.92 7.21 38.98
CA VAL A 158 3.35 7.64 37.70
C VAL A 158 1.87 7.98 37.82
N HIS A 159 1.41 8.94 37.03
CA HIS A 159 0.01 9.36 37.01
C HIS A 159 -0.41 9.86 35.61
N TYR A 160 -1.71 9.85 35.32
CA TYR A 160 -2.27 10.36 34.05
C TYR A 160 -2.13 11.90 33.88
N TYR A 161 -1.88 12.62 34.96
CA TYR A 161 -1.70 14.07 34.94
C TYR A 161 -0.35 14.47 35.54
N LYS A 162 0.24 15.57 35.05
CA LYS A 162 1.45 16.16 35.61
C LYS A 162 1.18 16.70 36.99
N MET A 163 1.57 15.95 38.01
CA MET A 163 1.44 16.33 39.41
C MET A 163 2.61 15.75 40.22
N LYS A 164 3.01 16.45 41.29
CA LYS A 164 3.95 15.87 42.27
C LYS A 164 3.17 15.00 43.24
N HIS A 165 3.69 13.83 43.55
CA HIS A 165 3.03 12.93 44.48
C HIS A 165 3.02 13.55 45.91
N PRO A 166 1.85 13.56 46.60
CA PRO A 166 1.71 14.27 47.85
C PRO A 166 2.56 13.70 48.98
N LEU A 167 2.95 12.43 48.96
CA LEU A 167 3.75 11.76 49.94
C LEU A 167 5.28 11.88 49.72
N THR A 168 5.71 12.61 48.68
CA THR A 168 7.14 12.89 48.42
C THR A 168 7.52 14.29 48.91
N TYR A 169 8.83 14.51 49.11
CA TYR A 169 9.36 15.82 49.49
C TYR A 169 9.47 16.78 48.36
#